data_b9123e6ef9e6f0b7b5b6c90f714622b5
#
_entry.id   b9123e6ef9e6f0b7b5b6c90f714622b5
#
_cell.length_a   1.000
_cell.length_b   1.000
_cell.length_c   1.000
_cell.angle_alpha   90.00
_cell.angle_beta   90.00
_cell.angle_gamma   90.00
#
_symmetry.space_group_name_H-M   'P 1'
#
loop_
_entity.id
_entity.type
_entity.pdbx_description
1 polymer ?
#
loop_
_entity_poly.entity_id
_entity_poly.type
_entity_poly.pdbx_seq_one_letter_code
_entity_poly.pdbx_strand_id
1 'polypeptide(L)'
;MSKHFKGALIAGFALFAAAAPMLAHHSFAAEYDANKTVTVKGTINRLEWVNPHAYVFVDVKDASGKVTTWAFESLSPNALSRQGWNRNSLRQGEEVTVEGYMAKDGKPLADGSIHANSRSITRADGRKVFVGSSADEVPSK
;
A
#
# COMPACT_ATOMS: atom_id res chain seq x y z
N MET A 1 -40.34 29.72 13.79
CA MET A 1 -38.91 29.68 14.19
C MET A 1 -38.25 28.31 13.98
N SER A 2 -38.55 27.54 12.97
CA SER A 2 -37.95 26.20 12.84
C SER A 2 -37.52 25.80 11.41
N LYS A 3 -37.63 26.68 10.42
CA LYS A 3 -37.29 26.35 9.03
C LYS A 3 -35.82 26.59 8.67
N HIS A 4 -35.09 27.39 9.42
CA HIS A 4 -33.67 27.69 9.15
C HIS A 4 -32.69 26.71 9.77
N PHE A 5 -33.11 25.90 10.77
CA PHE A 5 -32.21 24.94 11.45
C PHE A 5 -31.98 23.64 10.66
N LYS A 6 -32.96 23.26 9.82
CA LYS A 6 -32.83 22.01 9.01
C LYS A 6 -31.90 22.17 7.82
N GLY A 7 -31.77 23.39 7.29
CA GLY A 7 -30.87 23.65 6.14
C GLY A 7 -29.38 23.62 6.50
N ALA A 8 -29.02 24.08 7.70
CA ALA A 8 -27.63 24.12 8.16
C ALA A 8 -27.06 22.72 8.43
N LEU A 9 -27.86 21.78 8.89
CA LEU A 9 -27.45 20.40 9.14
C LEU A 9 -27.18 19.62 7.85
N ILE A 10 -27.97 19.87 6.80
CA ILE A 10 -27.80 19.19 5.50
C ILE A 10 -26.55 19.72 4.76
N ALA A 11 -26.29 21.02 4.85
CA ALA A 11 -25.09 21.62 4.24
C ALA A 11 -23.79 21.17 4.94
N GLY A 12 -23.81 21.00 6.27
CA GLY A 12 -22.67 20.50 7.03
C GLY A 12 -22.30 19.05 6.69
N PHE A 13 -23.33 18.19 6.48
CA PHE A 13 -23.11 16.79 6.13
C PHE A 13 -22.57 16.61 4.68
N ALA A 14 -23.03 17.47 3.76
CA ALA A 14 -22.54 17.46 2.37
C ALA A 14 -21.08 17.91 2.24
N LEU A 15 -20.60 18.83 3.09
CA LEU A 15 -19.21 19.24 3.12
C LEU A 15 -18.27 18.14 3.65
N PHE A 16 -18.75 17.35 4.63
CA PHE A 16 -17.94 16.25 5.19
C PHE A 16 -17.75 15.07 4.19
N ALA A 17 -18.76 14.80 3.36
CA ALA A 17 -18.70 13.73 2.37
C ALA A 17 -17.75 14.06 1.19
N ALA A 18 -17.52 15.34 0.88
CA ALA A 18 -16.64 15.75 -0.20
C ALA A 18 -15.15 15.76 0.19
N ALA A 19 -14.81 15.73 1.48
CA ALA A 19 -13.42 15.80 1.96
C ALA A 19 -12.73 14.41 2.03
N ALA A 20 -13.50 13.32 2.09
CA ALA A 20 -12.94 11.98 2.28
C ALA A 20 -12.02 11.48 1.15
N PRO A 21 -12.29 11.70 -0.15
CA PRO A 21 -11.38 11.25 -1.22
C PRO A 21 -10.08 12.03 -1.28
N MET A 22 -10.06 13.29 -0.85
CA MET A 22 -8.84 14.10 -0.85
C MET A 22 -7.81 13.66 0.19
N LEU A 23 -8.23 13.07 1.31
CA LEU A 23 -7.32 12.61 2.36
C LEU A 23 -6.48 11.40 1.94
N ALA A 24 -7.03 10.48 1.15
CA ALA A 24 -6.31 9.30 0.68
C ALA A 24 -5.22 9.66 -0.35
N HIS A 25 -5.48 10.57 -1.29
CA HIS A 25 -4.50 11.04 -2.25
C HIS A 25 -3.41 11.91 -1.59
N HIS A 26 -3.75 12.71 -0.60
CA HIS A 26 -2.79 13.47 0.18
C HIS A 26 -1.86 12.57 1.00
N SER A 27 -2.33 11.43 1.48
CA SER A 27 -1.53 10.47 2.24
C SER A 27 -0.40 9.87 1.40
N PHE A 28 -0.69 9.34 0.20
CA PHE A 28 0.35 8.80 -0.68
C PHE A 28 1.39 9.86 -1.08
N ALA A 29 0.94 11.02 -1.58
CA ALA A 29 1.84 12.09 -2.01
C ALA A 29 2.63 12.72 -0.85
N ALA A 30 2.17 12.61 0.38
CA ALA A 30 2.93 13.04 1.55
C ALA A 30 4.07 12.06 1.89
N GLU A 31 3.86 10.78 1.71
CA GLU A 31 4.72 9.71 2.19
C GLU A 31 5.65 9.12 1.12
N TYR A 32 5.17 9.00 -0.12
CA TYR A 32 5.91 8.35 -1.22
C TYR A 32 6.26 9.32 -2.36
N ASP A 33 7.40 9.02 -3.03
CA ASP A 33 7.87 9.80 -4.18
C ASP A 33 7.54 9.07 -5.48
N ALA A 34 6.51 9.56 -6.19
CA ALA A 34 6.09 8.99 -7.47
C ALA A 34 7.18 9.04 -8.57
N ASN A 35 8.22 9.86 -8.39
CA ASN A 35 9.35 9.96 -9.32
C ASN A 35 10.50 9.02 -8.96
N LYS A 36 10.47 8.41 -7.77
CA LYS A 36 11.49 7.45 -7.32
C LYS A 36 10.91 6.04 -7.33
N THR A 37 10.87 5.44 -8.51
CA THR A 37 10.46 4.05 -8.69
C THR A 37 11.58 3.09 -8.31
N VAL A 38 11.20 1.92 -7.78
CA VAL A 38 12.11 0.81 -7.47
C VAL A 38 11.56 -0.48 -8.06
N THR A 39 12.47 -1.36 -8.45
CA THR A 39 12.17 -2.74 -8.81
C THR A 39 13.04 -3.66 -7.96
N VAL A 40 12.40 -4.49 -7.17
CA VAL A 40 13.08 -5.37 -6.21
C VAL A 40 12.73 -6.82 -6.52
N LYS A 41 13.74 -7.64 -6.76
CA LYS A 41 13.61 -9.10 -6.90
C LYS A 41 14.11 -9.76 -5.63
N GLY A 42 13.29 -10.63 -5.04
CA GLY A 42 13.65 -11.32 -3.81
C GLY A 42 12.63 -12.41 -3.46
N THR A 43 12.65 -12.82 -2.22
CA THR A 43 11.74 -13.84 -1.69
C THR A 43 10.82 -13.24 -0.64
N ILE A 44 9.57 -13.68 -0.62
CA ILE A 44 8.60 -13.27 0.40
C ILE A 44 9.09 -13.69 1.78
N ASN A 45 9.29 -12.72 2.66
CA ASN A 45 9.53 -12.93 4.08
C ASN A 45 8.19 -13.20 4.79
N ARG A 46 7.25 -12.26 4.65
CA ARG A 46 5.89 -12.36 5.21
C ARG A 46 4.91 -11.41 4.51
N LEU A 47 3.64 -11.70 4.67
CA LEU A 47 2.53 -10.80 4.34
C LEU A 47 1.84 -10.40 5.64
N GLU A 48 1.91 -9.12 6.01
CA GLU A 48 1.17 -8.57 7.15
C GLU A 48 -0.19 -8.07 6.67
N TRP A 49 -1.24 -8.74 7.16
CA TRP A 49 -2.63 -8.45 6.80
C TRP A 49 -3.27 -7.60 7.88
N VAL A 50 -2.95 -6.30 7.88
CA VAL A 50 -3.33 -5.34 8.93
C VAL A 50 -4.00 -4.10 8.34
N ASN A 51 -4.78 -3.40 9.17
CA ASN A 51 -5.33 -2.09 8.82
C ASN A 51 -4.38 -0.98 9.29
N PRO A 52 -4.33 0.18 8.61
CA PRO A 52 -5.12 0.56 7.42
C PRO A 52 -4.65 -0.08 6.11
N HIS A 53 -3.39 -0.47 6.00
CA HIS A 53 -2.81 -1.07 4.79
C HIS A 53 -2.04 -2.34 5.13
N ALA A 54 -2.14 -3.33 4.23
CA ALA A 54 -1.31 -4.53 4.31
C ALA A 54 0.14 -4.22 3.89
N TYR A 55 1.09 -5.02 4.38
CA TYR A 55 2.50 -4.91 4.01
C TYR A 55 3.02 -6.23 3.45
N VAL A 56 3.76 -6.14 2.36
CA VAL A 56 4.51 -7.26 1.78
C VAL A 56 5.99 -7.08 2.11
N PHE A 57 6.56 -8.00 2.86
CA PHE A 57 7.98 -7.98 3.21
C PHE A 57 8.74 -8.92 2.28
N VAL A 58 9.81 -8.39 1.66
CA VAL A 58 10.62 -9.09 0.67
C VAL A 58 12.08 -9.07 1.09
N ASP A 59 12.69 -10.24 1.21
CA ASP A 59 14.10 -10.39 1.47
C ASP A 59 14.91 -10.41 0.17
N VAL A 60 15.90 -9.54 0.09
CA VAL A 60 16.84 -9.47 -1.03
C VAL A 60 18.22 -9.85 -0.52
N LYS A 61 18.79 -10.88 -1.12
CA LYS A 61 20.14 -11.34 -0.82
C LYS A 61 21.12 -10.80 -1.86
N ASP A 62 22.15 -10.10 -1.41
CA ASP A 62 23.22 -9.61 -2.27
C ASP A 62 24.27 -10.69 -2.60
N ALA A 63 25.25 -10.36 -3.44
CA ALA A 63 26.31 -11.29 -3.82
C ALA A 63 27.18 -11.75 -2.65
N SER A 64 27.28 -10.99 -1.55
CA SER A 64 27.99 -11.36 -0.32
C SER A 64 27.19 -12.28 0.61
N GLY A 65 25.89 -12.47 0.31
CA GLY A 65 24.99 -13.24 1.14
C GLY A 65 24.26 -12.40 2.20
N LYS A 66 24.51 -11.08 2.26
CA LYS A 66 23.79 -10.18 3.16
C LYS A 66 22.34 -10.05 2.70
N VAL A 67 21.41 -10.17 3.64
CA VAL A 67 19.98 -10.01 3.42
C VAL A 67 19.55 -8.61 3.82
N THR A 68 18.80 -7.95 2.94
CA THR A 68 18.11 -6.69 3.19
C THR A 68 16.63 -6.91 3.01
N THR A 69 15.82 -6.58 4.03
CA THR A 69 14.37 -6.70 3.97
C THR A 69 13.75 -5.40 3.49
N TRP A 70 12.85 -5.50 2.53
CA TRP A 70 12.01 -4.42 2.03
C TRP A 70 10.59 -4.57 2.56
N ALA A 71 9.99 -3.49 3.01
CA ALA A 71 8.60 -3.43 3.46
C ALA A 71 7.79 -2.60 2.45
N PHE A 72 6.98 -3.25 1.67
CA PHE A 72 6.12 -2.62 0.69
C PHE A 72 4.70 -2.44 1.25
N GLU A 73 4.32 -1.20 1.54
CA GLU A 73 2.92 -0.88 1.82
C GLU A 73 2.06 -1.16 0.58
N SER A 74 0.93 -1.82 0.78
CA SER A 74 -0.01 -2.18 -0.27
C SER A 74 -1.38 -1.52 -0.02
N LEU A 75 -2.44 -2.08 -0.59
CA LEU A 75 -3.81 -1.65 -0.33
C LEU A 75 -4.28 -2.10 1.06
N SER A 76 -5.43 -1.58 1.49
CA SER A 76 -6.11 -2.11 2.67
C SER A 76 -6.51 -3.58 2.49
N PRO A 77 -6.62 -4.35 3.58
CA PRO A 77 -7.12 -5.73 3.52
C PRO A 77 -8.46 -5.85 2.78
N ASN A 78 -9.36 -4.90 2.97
CA ASN A 78 -10.65 -4.90 2.28
C ASN A 78 -10.54 -4.69 0.78
N ALA A 79 -9.66 -3.78 0.33
CA ALA A 79 -9.42 -3.55 -1.09
C ALA A 79 -8.76 -4.78 -1.75
N LEU A 80 -7.78 -5.38 -1.09
CA LEU A 80 -7.14 -6.62 -1.54
C LEU A 80 -8.12 -7.79 -1.62
N SER A 81 -9.02 -7.94 -0.63
CA SER A 81 -10.04 -9.00 -0.64
C SER A 81 -10.99 -8.86 -1.83
N ARG A 82 -11.35 -7.64 -2.23
CA ARG A 82 -12.14 -7.40 -3.45
C ARG A 82 -11.42 -7.82 -4.73
N GLN A 83 -10.09 -7.86 -4.71
CA GLN A 83 -9.24 -8.37 -5.80
C GLN A 83 -8.97 -9.88 -5.68
N GLY A 84 -9.62 -10.57 -4.75
CA GLY A 84 -9.47 -12.00 -4.54
C GLY A 84 -8.30 -12.40 -3.64
N TRP A 85 -7.66 -11.44 -2.96
CA TRP A 85 -6.57 -11.72 -2.04
C TRP A 85 -7.07 -12.14 -0.66
N ASN A 86 -6.22 -12.90 0.03
CA ASN A 86 -6.37 -13.25 1.43
C ASN A 86 -4.98 -13.37 2.09
N ARG A 87 -4.93 -13.70 3.37
CA ARG A 87 -3.68 -13.82 4.16
C ARG A 87 -2.67 -14.82 3.59
N ASN A 88 -3.10 -15.75 2.72
CA ASN A 88 -2.28 -16.81 2.14
C ASN A 88 -1.96 -16.56 0.65
N SER A 89 -2.28 -15.37 0.12
CA SER A 89 -2.07 -15.06 -1.30
C SER A 89 -0.60 -14.98 -1.69
N LEU A 90 0.27 -14.64 -0.75
CA LEU A 90 1.72 -14.76 -0.88
C LEU A 90 2.25 -15.66 0.24
N ARG A 91 3.16 -16.56 -0.10
CA ARG A 91 3.74 -17.52 0.84
C ARG A 91 5.21 -17.20 1.12
N GLN A 92 5.63 -17.39 2.36
CA GLN A 92 7.04 -17.25 2.73
C GLN A 92 7.93 -18.12 1.82
N GLY A 93 9.06 -17.55 1.38
CA GLY A 93 10.02 -18.22 0.48
C GLY A 93 9.65 -18.16 -1.02
N GLU A 94 8.47 -17.66 -1.37
CA GLU A 94 8.06 -17.48 -2.76
C GLU A 94 8.88 -16.38 -3.43
N GLU A 95 9.43 -16.64 -4.63
CA GLU A 95 10.20 -15.66 -5.40
C GLU A 95 9.25 -14.70 -6.11
N VAL A 96 9.51 -13.40 -5.95
CA VAL A 96 8.72 -12.32 -6.55
C VAL A 96 9.60 -11.19 -7.06
N THR A 97 9.05 -10.43 -8.00
CA THR A 97 9.54 -9.10 -8.37
C THR A 97 8.47 -8.08 -7.98
N VAL A 98 8.84 -7.10 -7.16
CA VAL A 98 7.97 -6.01 -6.73
C VAL A 98 8.43 -4.71 -7.36
N GLU A 99 7.53 -4.04 -8.06
CA GLU A 99 7.71 -2.66 -8.50
C GLU A 99 6.97 -1.73 -7.55
N GLY A 100 7.56 -0.59 -7.26
CA GLY A 100 6.98 0.34 -6.31
C GLY A 100 7.64 1.72 -6.29
N TYR A 101 7.35 2.45 -5.24
CA TYR A 101 7.81 3.82 -5.00
C TYR A 101 8.52 3.92 -3.65
N MET A 102 9.63 4.64 -3.61
CA MET A 102 10.36 4.89 -2.36
C MET A 102 9.59 5.82 -1.43
N ALA A 103 9.71 5.58 -0.13
CA ALA A 103 9.33 6.59 0.87
C ALA A 103 10.19 7.85 0.70
N LYS A 104 9.56 9.03 0.80
CA LYS A 104 10.23 10.33 0.59
C LYS A 104 11.31 10.63 1.61
N ASP A 105 11.10 10.23 2.85
CA ASP A 105 12.03 10.49 3.93
C ASP A 105 13.25 9.56 3.90
N GLY A 106 13.20 8.50 3.10
CA GLY A 106 14.27 7.51 2.96
C GLY A 106 14.60 6.74 4.24
N LYS A 107 13.75 6.84 5.27
CA LYS A 107 13.98 6.18 6.55
C LYS A 107 13.47 4.74 6.53
N PRO A 108 14.19 3.82 7.19
CA PRO A 108 13.68 2.49 7.41
C PRO A 108 12.53 2.49 8.41
N LEU A 109 11.72 1.45 8.39
CA LEU A 109 10.76 1.16 9.45
C LEU A 109 11.47 0.80 10.76
N ALA A 110 10.73 0.70 11.86
CA ALA A 110 11.27 0.41 13.19
C ALA A 110 12.03 -0.93 13.26
N ASP A 111 11.69 -1.90 12.40
CA ASP A 111 12.38 -3.19 12.29
C ASP A 111 13.62 -3.15 11.37
N GLY A 112 13.96 -1.98 10.83
CA GLY A 112 15.11 -1.78 9.94
C GLY A 112 14.83 -2.08 8.47
N SER A 113 13.61 -2.49 8.09
CA SER A 113 13.26 -2.73 6.69
C SER A 113 13.18 -1.44 5.88
N ILE A 114 13.58 -1.51 4.61
CA ILE A 114 13.50 -0.38 3.68
C ILE A 114 12.02 -0.13 3.33
N HIS A 115 11.56 1.08 3.58
CA HIS A 115 10.15 1.45 3.39
C HIS A 115 9.87 1.90 1.96
N ALA A 116 8.87 1.29 1.35
CA ALA A 116 8.39 1.60 0.00
C ALA A 116 6.88 1.33 -0.10
N ASN A 117 6.26 1.77 -1.20
CA ASN A 117 4.88 1.45 -1.56
C ASN A 117 4.87 0.50 -2.75
N SER A 118 4.05 -0.55 -2.73
CA SER A 118 3.92 -1.47 -3.87
C SER A 118 3.04 -0.88 -4.97
N ARG A 119 3.42 -1.16 -6.21
CA ARG A 119 2.63 -0.87 -7.41
C ARG A 119 2.22 -2.14 -8.14
N SER A 120 3.15 -3.07 -8.28
CA SER A 120 2.89 -4.38 -8.88
C SER A 120 3.73 -5.46 -8.22
N ILE A 121 3.20 -6.68 -8.18
CA ILE A 121 3.91 -7.87 -7.73
C ILE A 121 3.76 -8.94 -8.80
N THR A 122 4.90 -9.47 -9.26
CA THR A 122 4.98 -10.49 -10.29
C THR A 122 5.70 -11.71 -9.71
N ARG A 123 5.14 -12.91 -9.88
CA ARG A 123 5.75 -14.18 -9.49
C ARG A 123 6.88 -14.59 -10.46
N ALA A 124 7.70 -15.55 -10.05
CA ALA A 124 8.79 -16.08 -10.88
C ALA A 124 8.33 -16.65 -12.24
N ASP A 125 7.09 -17.14 -12.32
CA ASP A 125 6.46 -17.61 -13.56
C ASP A 125 5.93 -16.51 -14.49
N GLY A 126 6.12 -15.23 -14.12
CA GLY A 126 5.70 -14.06 -14.89
C GLY A 126 4.25 -13.62 -14.63
N ARG A 127 3.47 -14.33 -13.81
CA ARG A 127 2.10 -13.91 -13.46
C ARG A 127 2.11 -12.71 -12.53
N LYS A 128 1.45 -11.65 -12.97
CA LYS A 128 1.15 -10.51 -12.08
C LYS A 128 0.04 -10.92 -11.13
N VAL A 129 0.30 -10.81 -9.82
CA VAL A 129 -0.68 -11.14 -8.79
C VAL A 129 -1.28 -9.90 -8.15
N PHE A 130 -0.61 -8.77 -8.31
CA PHE A 130 -1.08 -7.48 -7.81
C PHE A 130 -0.71 -6.37 -8.79
N VAL A 131 -1.65 -5.47 -9.07
CA VAL A 131 -1.44 -4.22 -9.78
C VAL A 131 -2.24 -3.14 -9.08
N GLY A 132 -1.57 -2.14 -8.57
CA GLY A 132 -2.18 -1.02 -7.87
C GLY A 132 -1.26 -0.47 -6.77
N SER A 133 -1.63 0.66 -6.20
CA SER A 133 -0.95 1.24 -5.05
C SER A 133 -1.98 1.80 -4.07
N SER A 134 -1.56 2.14 -2.85
CA SER A 134 -2.44 2.81 -1.89
C SER A 134 -2.99 4.14 -2.41
N ALA A 135 -2.33 4.75 -3.42
CA ALA A 135 -2.85 5.92 -4.12
C ALA A 135 -4.12 5.65 -4.95
N ASP A 136 -4.32 4.40 -5.37
CA ASP A 136 -5.44 3.97 -6.21
C ASP A 136 -6.65 3.52 -5.37
N GLU A 137 -6.51 3.52 -4.04
CA GLU A 137 -7.57 3.08 -3.15
C GLU A 137 -8.69 4.11 -3.09
N VAL A 138 -9.80 3.79 -3.76
CA VAL A 138 -11.03 4.60 -3.69
C VAL A 138 -11.74 4.24 -2.40
N PRO A 139 -12.08 5.21 -1.54
CA PRO A 139 -12.88 4.95 -0.36
C PRO A 139 -14.18 4.24 -0.74
N SER A 140 -14.47 3.12 -0.09
CA SER A 140 -15.75 2.42 -0.26
C SER A 140 -16.89 3.36 0.13
N LYS A 141 -17.84 3.58 -0.78
CA LYS A 141 -19.09 4.29 -0.51
C LYS A 141 -19.95 3.48 0.47
#